data_7c45717b8004eee8706b239c7e8a47b5
#
_entry.id   7c45717b8004eee8706b239c7e8a47b5
#
_cell.length_a   1.000
_cell.length_b   1.000
_cell.length_c   1.000
_cell.angle_alpha   90.00
_cell.angle_beta   90.00
_cell.angle_gamma   90.00
#
_symmetry.space_group_name_H-M   'P 1'
#
loop_
_entity.id
_entity.type
_entity.pdbx_description
1 polymer ?
#
loop_
_entity_poly.entity_id
_entity_poly.type
_entity_poly.pdbx_seq_one_letter_code
_entity_poly.pdbx_strand_id
1 'polypeptide(L)'
;PGEPSFSAAIVDGSGEVFDNGMHHISEKYGVRPAFNLNLNSVLFTSAAVDRKPDGGLTPISEYTGNEWKLTLLDNSRSFAVTEKAVSGDPGDTLTLHYNGATTGANEYISVIVADNNGAQYYGRVAQPTAENGTVEIKIPSGLAPGSYTLKIFSEQYNGDYKTDYASDFTDISLTVEK
;
A
#
# COMPACT_ATOMS: atom_id res chain seq x y z
N PRO A 1 50.56 -6.63 23.33
CA PRO A 1 49.29 -7.15 22.89
C PRO A 1 48.58 -6.02 22.15
N GLY A 2 48.48 -6.14 20.80
CA GLY A 2 47.79 -5.15 19.98
C GLY A 2 46.29 -5.19 20.27
N GLU A 3 45.68 -4.05 20.40
CA GLU A 3 44.22 -3.95 20.50
C GLU A 3 43.57 -4.58 19.26
N PRO A 4 42.47 -5.32 19.42
CA PRO A 4 41.75 -5.83 18.27
C PRO A 4 41.23 -4.67 17.43
N SER A 5 41.78 -4.50 16.22
CA SER A 5 41.25 -3.52 15.29
C SER A 5 39.96 -4.06 14.69
N PHE A 6 38.84 -3.47 15.05
CA PHE A 6 37.57 -3.74 14.43
C PHE A 6 37.44 -2.86 13.16
N SER A 7 37.30 -3.49 12.03
CA SER A 7 37.08 -2.82 10.76
C SER A 7 35.80 -3.36 10.09
N ALA A 8 35.11 -2.51 9.35
CA ALA A 8 33.93 -2.88 8.61
C ALA A 8 34.08 -2.43 7.14
N ALA A 9 33.45 -3.18 6.24
CA ALA A 9 33.30 -2.73 4.87
C ALA A 9 32.42 -1.47 4.82
N ILE A 10 32.80 -0.52 4.00
CA ILE A 10 32.01 0.69 3.75
C ILE A 10 31.63 0.80 2.27
N VAL A 11 30.54 1.51 2.01
CA VAL A 11 30.13 1.88 0.66
C VAL A 11 30.31 3.38 0.52
N ASP A 12 31.09 3.82 -0.48
CA ASP A 12 31.31 5.24 -0.74
C ASP A 12 30.12 5.93 -1.44
N GLY A 13 30.27 7.22 -1.73
CA GLY A 13 29.24 8.01 -2.41
C GLY A 13 28.95 7.56 -3.86
N SER A 14 29.84 6.80 -4.48
CA SER A 14 29.67 6.23 -5.83
C SER A 14 29.03 4.84 -5.83
N GLY A 15 28.91 4.22 -4.63
CA GLY A 15 28.38 2.88 -4.47
C GLY A 15 29.47 1.79 -4.51
N GLU A 16 30.75 2.14 -4.52
CA GLU A 16 31.85 1.18 -4.48
C GLU A 16 32.03 0.64 -3.05
N VAL A 17 32.24 -0.68 -2.95
CA VAL A 17 32.42 -1.38 -1.67
C VAL A 17 33.91 -1.48 -1.37
N PHE A 18 34.32 -0.91 -0.26
CA PHE A 18 35.67 -1.05 0.28
C PHE A 18 35.68 -2.06 1.42
N ASP A 19 36.26 -3.22 1.21
CA ASP A 19 36.35 -4.34 2.16
C ASP A 19 37.75 -4.56 2.72
N ASN A 20 38.70 -3.66 2.42
CA ASN A 20 40.13 -3.82 2.73
C ASN A 20 40.47 -3.59 4.22
N GLY A 21 39.49 -3.50 5.09
CA GLY A 21 39.66 -3.44 6.54
C GLY A 21 40.36 -2.18 7.07
N MET A 22 40.46 -1.13 6.28
CA MET A 22 41.22 0.09 6.64
C MET A 22 40.40 1.16 7.38
N HIS A 23 39.11 0.92 7.63
CA HIS A 23 38.26 1.89 8.31
C HIS A 23 37.95 1.47 9.74
N HIS A 24 38.43 2.25 10.69
CA HIS A 24 38.15 2.03 12.11
C HIS A 24 36.67 2.36 12.40
N ILE A 25 35.98 1.47 13.10
CA ILE A 25 34.59 1.67 13.53
C ILE A 25 34.41 2.83 14.55
N SER A 26 35.51 3.44 14.99
CA SER A 26 35.47 4.67 15.78
C SER A 26 35.09 5.92 15.01
N GLU A 27 35.09 5.87 13.67
CA GLU A 27 34.64 6.97 12.82
C GLU A 27 33.12 6.93 12.64
N LYS A 28 32.53 8.11 12.49
CA LYS A 28 31.07 8.21 12.29
C LYS A 28 30.74 8.06 10.81
N TYR A 29 30.31 6.88 10.41
CA TYR A 29 29.81 6.59 9.08
C TYR A 29 28.28 6.45 9.09
N GLY A 30 27.66 6.78 7.96
CA GLY A 30 26.25 6.46 7.72
C GLY A 30 26.08 4.96 7.50
N VAL A 31 25.01 4.37 8.03
CA VAL A 31 24.66 2.97 7.76
C VAL A 31 23.76 2.92 6.52
N ARG A 32 24.15 2.12 5.52
CA ARG A 32 23.29 1.77 4.38
C ARG A 32 22.90 0.29 4.52
N PRO A 33 21.78 -0.02 5.16
CA PRO A 33 21.36 -1.40 5.31
C PRO A 33 20.96 -1.98 3.94
N ALA A 34 21.42 -3.20 3.67
CA ALA A 34 20.92 -4.00 2.55
C ALA A 34 20.11 -5.17 3.14
N PHE A 35 18.98 -5.49 2.50
CA PHE A 35 18.12 -6.60 2.88
C PHE A 35 17.48 -7.25 1.65
N ASN A 36 17.08 -8.50 1.79
CA ASN A 36 16.32 -9.19 0.79
C ASN A 36 14.83 -8.99 1.08
N LEU A 37 14.11 -8.35 0.14
CA LEU A 37 12.67 -8.18 0.22
C LEU A 37 11.96 -9.39 -0.37
N ASN A 38 11.07 -10.02 0.42
CA ASN A 38 10.17 -11.03 -0.11
C ASN A 38 9.03 -10.35 -0.89
N LEU A 39 9.14 -10.34 -2.20
CA LEU A 39 8.15 -9.68 -3.07
C LEU A 39 6.75 -10.31 -2.99
N ASN A 40 6.64 -11.58 -2.57
CA ASN A 40 5.33 -12.23 -2.38
C ASN A 40 4.54 -11.63 -1.20
N SER A 41 5.19 -10.91 -0.31
CA SER A 41 4.55 -10.20 0.79
C SER A 41 4.23 -8.74 0.47
N VAL A 42 4.59 -8.23 -0.71
CA VAL A 42 4.30 -6.86 -1.13
C VAL A 42 3.02 -6.87 -1.95
N LEU A 43 1.97 -6.25 -1.44
CA LEU A 43 0.70 -6.09 -2.18
C LEU A 43 0.82 -5.00 -3.25
N PHE A 44 1.33 -3.84 -2.87
CA PHE A 44 1.60 -2.73 -3.79
C PHE A 44 2.57 -1.72 -3.17
N THR A 45 3.01 -0.78 -4.00
CA THR A 45 3.85 0.34 -3.59
C THR A 45 3.16 1.67 -3.86
N SER A 46 3.49 2.68 -3.06
CA SER A 46 3.04 4.06 -3.25
C SER A 46 4.19 5.02 -2.96
N ALA A 47 4.01 6.31 -3.25
CA ALA A 47 4.94 7.31 -2.73
C ALA A 47 4.95 7.28 -1.19
N ALA A 48 6.09 7.59 -0.59
CA ALA A 48 6.25 7.55 0.87
C ALA A 48 5.37 8.59 1.59
N VAL A 49 5.07 9.71 0.94
CA VAL A 49 4.30 10.82 1.47
C VAL A 49 3.19 11.23 0.50
N ASP A 50 2.05 11.65 1.01
CA ASP A 50 0.94 12.33 0.32
C ASP A 50 0.28 11.58 -0.86
N ARG A 51 0.42 10.25 -0.97
CA ARG A 51 -0.13 9.47 -2.10
C ARG A 51 -1.19 8.43 -1.72
N LYS A 52 -1.63 8.45 -0.48
CA LYS A 52 -2.74 7.60 -0.01
C LYS A 52 -3.84 8.49 0.57
N PRO A 53 -4.69 9.07 -0.28
CA PRO A 53 -5.73 10.02 0.14
C PRO A 53 -6.80 9.32 0.98
N ASP A 54 -7.32 10.08 1.94
CA ASP A 54 -8.50 9.72 2.72
C ASP A 54 -9.76 10.32 2.08
N GLY A 55 -10.90 9.65 2.25
CA GLY A 55 -12.21 10.20 1.94
C GLY A 55 -12.69 10.01 0.50
N GLY A 56 -12.19 9.03 -0.23
CA GLY A 56 -12.72 8.64 -1.52
C GLY A 56 -11.67 8.21 -2.53
N LEU A 57 -12.13 7.79 -3.71
CA LEU A 57 -11.29 7.32 -4.80
C LEU A 57 -10.71 8.51 -5.59
N THR A 58 -9.39 8.56 -5.69
CA THR A 58 -8.67 9.54 -6.50
C THR A 58 -7.87 8.85 -7.61
N PRO A 59 -7.71 9.51 -8.78
CA PRO A 59 -6.90 8.96 -9.85
C PRO A 59 -5.45 8.70 -9.40
N ILE A 60 -4.92 7.55 -9.77
CA ILE A 60 -3.50 7.25 -9.58
C ILE A 60 -2.73 8.00 -10.66
N SER A 61 -1.78 8.83 -10.23
CA SER A 61 -0.84 9.52 -11.12
C SER A 61 0.54 8.86 -11.04
N GLU A 62 1.30 8.97 -12.13
CA GLU A 62 2.68 8.57 -12.15
C GLU A 62 3.47 9.23 -11.01
N TYR A 63 4.33 8.46 -10.37
CA TYR A 63 5.21 8.93 -9.33
C TYR A 63 6.66 8.91 -9.81
N THR A 64 7.24 10.07 -9.91
CA THR A 64 8.62 10.29 -10.39
C THR A 64 9.64 10.47 -9.27
N GLY A 65 9.21 10.36 -8.01
CA GLY A 65 10.10 10.44 -6.85
C GLY A 65 10.88 9.13 -6.62
N ASN A 66 11.77 9.16 -5.63
CA ASN A 66 12.69 8.08 -5.30
C ASN A 66 12.45 7.44 -3.93
N GLU A 67 11.40 7.87 -3.21
CA GLU A 67 11.05 7.36 -1.88
C GLU A 67 9.72 6.61 -1.93
N TRP A 68 9.78 5.30 -1.81
CA TRP A 68 8.64 4.42 -1.93
C TRP A 68 8.22 3.84 -0.59
N LYS A 69 6.93 3.74 -0.39
CA LYS A 69 6.30 3.06 0.73
C LYS A 69 5.79 1.70 0.26
N LEU A 70 6.02 0.67 1.05
CA LEU A 70 5.49 -0.67 0.82
C LEU A 70 4.20 -0.85 1.60
N THR A 71 3.20 -1.49 0.98
CA THR A 71 2.07 -2.08 1.69
C THR A 71 2.25 -3.59 1.67
N LEU A 72 2.41 -4.18 2.85
CA LEU A 72 2.68 -5.59 3.03
C LEU A 72 1.43 -6.36 3.42
N LEU A 73 1.33 -7.58 2.91
CA LEU A 73 0.31 -8.53 3.31
C LEU A 73 0.49 -8.91 4.78
N ASP A 74 -0.56 -8.72 5.56
CA ASP A 74 -0.70 -9.21 6.92
C ASP A 74 -1.73 -10.34 6.94
N ASN A 75 -1.25 -11.58 6.97
CA ASN A 75 -2.09 -12.78 6.98
C ASN A 75 -2.95 -12.94 8.25
N SER A 76 -2.75 -12.12 9.26
CA SER A 76 -3.61 -12.10 10.45
C SER A 76 -4.92 -11.34 10.23
N ARG A 77 -5.03 -10.58 9.14
CA ARG A 77 -6.23 -9.83 8.76
C ARG A 77 -7.12 -10.67 7.86
N SER A 78 -8.34 -10.97 8.30
CA SER A 78 -9.30 -11.84 7.60
C SER A 78 -10.43 -11.07 6.92
N PHE A 79 -10.15 -9.88 6.39
CA PHE A 79 -11.15 -9.02 5.74
C PHE A 79 -11.74 -9.66 4.49
N ALA A 80 -13.05 -9.53 4.30
CA ALA A 80 -13.74 -9.95 3.11
C ALA A 80 -14.98 -9.08 2.83
N VAL A 81 -15.42 -9.03 1.56
CA VAL A 81 -16.67 -8.42 1.12
C VAL A 81 -17.58 -9.49 0.54
N THR A 82 -18.89 -9.37 0.81
CA THR A 82 -19.88 -10.40 0.46
C THR A 82 -20.22 -10.41 -1.02
N GLU A 83 -20.34 -9.24 -1.63
CA GLU A 83 -20.68 -9.07 -3.03
C GLU A 83 -19.57 -9.60 -3.94
N LYS A 84 -19.94 -10.12 -5.10
CA LYS A 84 -19.00 -10.62 -6.12
C LYS A 84 -18.99 -9.78 -7.38
N ALA A 85 -20.09 -9.08 -7.64
CA ALA A 85 -20.25 -8.19 -8.77
C ALA A 85 -21.21 -7.06 -8.41
N VAL A 86 -20.95 -5.88 -8.97
CA VAL A 86 -21.77 -4.68 -8.83
C VAL A 86 -21.77 -3.91 -10.14
N SER A 87 -22.79 -3.07 -10.35
CA SER A 87 -22.85 -2.13 -11.48
C SER A 87 -23.40 -0.79 -11.05
N GLY A 88 -23.13 0.24 -11.82
CA GLY A 88 -23.66 1.58 -11.62
C GLY A 88 -23.06 2.58 -12.59
N ASP A 89 -23.65 3.79 -12.62
CA ASP A 89 -23.17 4.89 -13.43
C ASP A 89 -22.01 5.65 -12.77
N PRO A 90 -21.18 6.37 -13.53
CA PRO A 90 -20.19 7.27 -12.97
C PRO A 90 -20.81 8.28 -12.01
N GLY A 91 -20.32 8.31 -10.77
CA GLY A 91 -20.85 9.17 -9.70
C GLY A 91 -21.84 8.48 -8.75
N ASP A 92 -22.33 7.30 -9.08
CA ASP A 92 -23.18 6.51 -8.19
C ASP A 92 -22.44 6.03 -6.95
N THR A 93 -23.20 5.75 -5.89
CA THR A 93 -22.67 5.18 -4.64
C THR A 93 -23.09 3.72 -4.53
N LEU A 94 -22.09 2.85 -4.44
CA LEU A 94 -22.25 1.43 -4.16
C LEU A 94 -22.23 1.20 -2.65
N THR A 95 -23.15 0.38 -2.14
CA THR A 95 -23.13 -0.07 -0.74
C THR A 95 -22.73 -1.55 -0.71
N LEU A 96 -21.64 -1.86 -0.03
CA LEU A 96 -21.10 -3.22 0.08
C LEU A 96 -21.04 -3.67 1.53
N HIS A 97 -21.25 -4.98 1.75
CA HIS A 97 -21.20 -5.58 3.08
C HIS A 97 -19.82 -6.20 3.32
N TYR A 98 -19.17 -5.79 4.41
CA TYR A 98 -17.86 -6.33 4.79
C TYR A 98 -17.92 -7.08 6.11
N ASN A 99 -16.94 -7.96 6.30
CA ASN A 99 -16.63 -8.64 7.56
C ASN A 99 -15.11 -8.72 7.77
N GLY A 100 -14.69 -8.87 9.03
CA GLY A 100 -13.28 -9.01 9.40
C GLY A 100 -12.47 -7.71 9.33
N ALA A 101 -13.11 -6.54 9.32
CA ALA A 101 -12.38 -5.28 9.35
C ALA A 101 -11.71 -5.05 10.71
N THR A 102 -10.46 -4.59 10.70
CA THR A 102 -9.79 -4.10 11.91
C THR A 102 -10.23 -2.67 12.18
N THR A 103 -10.53 -2.35 13.44
CA THR A 103 -11.00 -1.03 13.85
C THR A 103 -9.91 -0.23 14.58
N GLY A 104 -9.89 1.09 14.44
CA GLY A 104 -8.92 1.96 15.10
C GLY A 104 -8.65 3.24 14.32
N ALA A 105 -7.93 4.17 14.94
CA ALA A 105 -7.67 5.50 14.36
C ALA A 105 -6.86 5.47 13.05
N ASN A 106 -6.07 4.43 12.83
CA ASN A 106 -5.23 4.26 11.64
C ASN A 106 -5.67 3.06 10.78
N GLU A 107 -6.88 2.58 10.98
CA GLU A 107 -7.45 1.44 10.27
C GLU A 107 -8.48 1.94 9.25
N TYR A 108 -8.37 1.44 8.03
CA TYR A 108 -9.18 1.87 6.91
C TYR A 108 -9.72 0.68 6.11
N ILE A 109 -10.84 0.89 5.46
CA ILE A 109 -11.24 0.11 4.28
C ILE A 109 -10.76 0.89 3.08
N SER A 110 -9.90 0.26 2.28
CA SER A 110 -9.26 0.85 1.12
C SER A 110 -9.71 0.15 -0.16
N VAL A 111 -9.71 0.88 -1.26
CA VAL A 111 -10.15 0.37 -2.56
C VAL A 111 -9.15 0.78 -3.64
N ILE A 112 -8.83 -0.17 -4.51
CA ILE A 112 -8.18 0.06 -5.80
C ILE A 112 -9.19 -0.28 -6.89
N VAL A 113 -9.41 0.64 -7.83
CA VAL A 113 -10.13 0.35 -9.09
C VAL A 113 -9.09 0.05 -10.15
N ALA A 114 -9.17 -1.12 -10.75
CA ALA A 114 -8.23 -1.56 -11.77
C ALA A 114 -8.94 -2.03 -13.04
N ASP A 115 -8.29 -1.85 -14.18
CA ASP A 115 -8.66 -2.43 -15.47
C ASP A 115 -7.53 -3.34 -15.99
N ASN A 116 -7.61 -3.73 -17.26
CA ASN A 116 -6.56 -4.56 -17.89
C ASN A 116 -5.19 -3.86 -18.03
N ASN A 117 -5.14 -2.53 -17.87
CA ASN A 117 -3.92 -1.74 -17.93
C ASN A 117 -3.30 -1.52 -16.54
N GLY A 118 -4.00 -1.91 -15.48
CA GLY A 118 -3.55 -1.78 -14.10
C GLY A 118 -4.45 -0.92 -13.22
N ALA A 119 -3.92 -0.49 -12.09
CA ALA A 119 -4.65 0.33 -11.13
C ALA A 119 -4.88 1.75 -11.65
N GLN A 120 -6.13 2.21 -11.63
CA GLN A 120 -6.58 3.52 -12.14
C GLN A 120 -6.88 4.51 -11.01
N TYR A 121 -7.51 4.03 -9.93
CA TYR A 121 -7.90 4.83 -8.77
C TYR A 121 -7.51 4.10 -7.49
N TYR A 122 -7.22 4.88 -6.46
CA TYR A 122 -7.02 4.39 -5.09
C TYR A 122 -7.68 5.36 -4.11
N GLY A 123 -8.15 4.84 -2.98
CA GLY A 123 -8.60 5.65 -1.86
C GLY A 123 -8.87 4.84 -0.60
N ARG A 124 -8.66 5.47 0.55
CA ARG A 124 -9.15 5.03 1.85
C ARG A 124 -10.57 5.54 2.00
N VAL A 125 -11.55 4.67 1.72
CA VAL A 125 -12.96 5.08 1.57
C VAL A 125 -13.71 5.18 2.88
N ALA A 126 -13.28 4.46 3.91
CA ALA A 126 -13.90 4.50 5.23
C ALA A 126 -12.94 4.13 6.36
N GLN A 127 -13.20 4.63 7.57
CA GLN A 127 -12.66 4.08 8.82
C GLN A 127 -13.73 3.17 9.44
N PRO A 128 -13.51 1.86 9.55
CA PRO A 128 -14.50 0.95 10.10
C PRO A 128 -14.65 1.17 11.60
N THR A 129 -15.89 1.28 12.08
CA THR A 129 -16.22 1.39 13.50
C THR A 129 -16.58 0.06 14.13
N ALA A 130 -16.77 -0.98 13.32
CA ALA A 130 -17.05 -2.35 13.73
C ALA A 130 -16.36 -3.34 12.79
N GLU A 131 -16.15 -4.57 13.27
CA GLU A 131 -15.57 -5.66 12.48
C GLU A 131 -16.42 -6.04 11.26
N ASN A 132 -17.73 -5.90 11.37
CA ASN A 132 -18.68 -6.20 10.29
C ASN A 132 -19.59 -5.00 10.06
N GLY A 133 -19.95 -4.71 8.82
CA GLY A 133 -20.81 -3.58 8.50
C GLY A 133 -20.97 -3.36 7.01
N THR A 134 -21.28 -2.12 6.66
CA THR A 134 -21.39 -1.67 5.27
C THR A 134 -20.37 -0.57 4.98
N VAL A 135 -19.90 -0.51 3.75
CA VAL A 135 -19.06 0.56 3.23
C VAL A 135 -19.67 1.14 1.98
N GLU A 136 -19.66 2.46 1.87
CA GLU A 136 -20.10 3.18 0.69
C GLU A 136 -18.90 3.53 -0.18
N ILE A 137 -18.96 3.19 -1.46
CA ILE A 137 -17.92 3.47 -2.44
C ILE A 137 -18.55 4.27 -3.57
N LYS A 138 -18.11 5.50 -3.74
CA LYS A 138 -18.56 6.33 -4.85
C LYS A 138 -17.76 5.98 -6.11
N ILE A 139 -18.46 5.60 -7.18
CA ILE A 139 -17.85 5.40 -8.50
C ILE A 139 -17.27 6.75 -8.98
N PRO A 140 -15.98 6.82 -9.35
CA PRO A 140 -15.42 8.08 -9.83
C PRO A 140 -16.18 8.62 -11.04
N SER A 141 -16.56 9.88 -11.01
CA SER A 141 -17.35 10.52 -12.09
C SER A 141 -16.58 10.62 -13.42
N GLY A 142 -15.25 10.47 -13.39
CA GLY A 142 -14.40 10.42 -14.58
C GLY A 142 -14.10 9.01 -15.07
N LEU A 143 -14.67 7.97 -14.46
CA LEU A 143 -14.46 6.60 -14.87
C LEU A 143 -15.31 6.31 -16.14
N ALA A 144 -14.68 5.85 -17.21
CA ALA A 144 -15.36 5.55 -18.45
C ALA A 144 -16.26 4.30 -18.31
N PRO A 145 -17.34 4.18 -19.10
CA PRO A 145 -18.09 2.94 -19.19
C PRO A 145 -17.21 1.74 -19.54
N GLY A 146 -17.39 0.62 -18.83
CA GLY A 146 -16.55 -0.57 -19.02
C GLY A 146 -16.54 -1.51 -17.84
N SER A 147 -15.66 -2.52 -17.93
CA SER A 147 -15.47 -3.53 -16.89
C SER A 147 -14.19 -3.26 -16.10
N TYR A 148 -14.32 -3.27 -14.79
CA TYR A 148 -13.24 -3.01 -13.85
C TYR A 148 -13.23 -4.08 -12.74
N THR A 149 -12.14 -4.12 -11.99
CA THR A 149 -12.06 -4.87 -10.73
C THR A 149 -11.92 -3.88 -9.59
N LEU A 150 -12.80 -3.99 -8.59
CA LEU A 150 -12.60 -3.37 -7.29
C LEU A 150 -11.80 -4.32 -6.42
N LYS A 151 -10.60 -3.93 -6.04
CA LYS A 151 -9.78 -4.62 -5.03
C LYS A 151 -10.02 -3.92 -3.70
N ILE A 152 -10.75 -4.59 -2.80
CA ILE A 152 -11.15 -4.02 -1.51
C ILE A 152 -10.39 -4.75 -0.40
N PHE A 153 -9.89 -4.01 0.57
CA PHE A 153 -9.04 -4.57 1.63
C PHE A 153 -9.06 -3.72 2.91
N SER A 154 -8.74 -4.34 4.04
CA SER A 154 -8.49 -3.65 5.30
C SER A 154 -7.03 -3.22 5.35
N GLU A 155 -6.78 -1.93 5.59
CA GLU A 155 -5.45 -1.33 5.57
C GLU A 155 -5.14 -0.61 6.88
N GLN A 156 -3.93 -0.82 7.39
CA GLN A 156 -3.37 -0.04 8.48
C GLN A 156 -2.39 1.01 7.94
N TYR A 157 -2.64 2.26 8.25
CA TYR A 157 -1.69 3.35 8.00
C TYR A 157 -0.67 3.44 9.14
N ASN A 158 0.60 3.32 8.82
CA ASN A 158 1.68 3.31 9.80
C ASN A 158 2.55 4.58 9.79
N GLY A 159 2.08 5.65 9.14
CA GLY A 159 2.79 6.93 9.02
C GLY A 159 3.68 7.01 7.78
N ASP A 160 4.11 8.23 7.45
CA ASP A 160 5.00 8.48 6.33
C ASP A 160 6.35 7.77 6.49
N TYR A 161 6.97 7.40 5.39
CA TYR A 161 8.24 6.64 5.33
C TYR A 161 8.25 5.29 6.06
N LYS A 162 7.10 4.81 6.50
CA LYS A 162 6.96 3.51 7.15
C LYS A 162 6.16 2.56 6.28
N THR A 163 6.36 1.29 6.47
CA THR A 163 5.60 0.23 5.80
C THR A 163 4.19 0.17 6.36
N ASP A 164 3.16 0.20 5.48
CA ASP A 164 1.78 -0.10 5.85
C ASP A 164 1.52 -1.60 5.77
N TYR A 165 0.45 -2.06 6.42
CA TYR A 165 0.00 -3.45 6.41
C TYR A 165 -1.44 -3.54 5.91
N ALA A 166 -1.76 -4.60 5.19
CA ALA A 166 -3.12 -4.81 4.72
C ALA A 166 -3.49 -6.29 4.66
N SER A 167 -4.80 -6.56 4.67
CA SER A 167 -5.34 -7.87 4.33
C SER A 167 -5.06 -8.21 2.87
N ASP A 168 -5.30 -9.46 2.48
CA ASP A 168 -5.41 -9.79 1.07
C ASP A 168 -6.57 -9.04 0.40
N PHE A 169 -6.55 -8.93 -0.91
CA PHE A 169 -7.62 -8.28 -1.69
C PHE A 169 -8.86 -9.17 -1.76
N THR A 170 -10.03 -8.54 -1.56
CA THR A 170 -11.29 -9.10 -2.05
C THR A 170 -11.60 -8.47 -3.40
N ASP A 171 -11.54 -9.26 -4.45
CA ASP A 171 -11.79 -8.81 -5.82
C ASP A 171 -13.30 -8.90 -6.14
N ILE A 172 -13.87 -7.79 -6.62
CA ILE A 172 -15.27 -7.65 -7.03
C ILE A 172 -15.31 -7.11 -8.45
N SER A 173 -16.12 -7.73 -9.31
CA SER A 173 -16.35 -7.21 -10.65
C SER A 173 -17.21 -5.94 -10.59
N LEU A 174 -16.75 -4.84 -11.19
CA LEU A 174 -17.51 -3.61 -11.38
C LEU A 174 -17.82 -3.41 -12.87
N THR A 175 -19.09 -3.25 -13.19
CA THR A 175 -19.52 -2.77 -14.51
C THR A 175 -19.95 -1.31 -14.39
N VAL A 176 -19.24 -0.41 -15.06
CA VAL A 176 -19.62 1.00 -15.18
C VAL A 176 -20.48 1.14 -16.43
N GLU A 177 -21.71 1.62 -16.23
CA GLU A 177 -22.71 1.80 -17.26
C GLU A 177 -22.56 3.20 -17.92
N LYS A 178 -23.50 3.58 -18.74
CA LYS A 178 -23.39 4.84 -19.50
C LYS A 178 -24.01 6.01 -18.76
#